data_712a6d631f1d6284c4e1ff7ad8200c3f
#
_entry.id   712a6d631f1d6284c4e1ff7ad8200c3f
#
_cell.length_a   1.000
_cell.length_b   1.000
_cell.length_c   1.000
_cell.angle_alpha   90.00
_cell.angle_beta   90.00
_cell.angle_gamma   90.00
#
_symmetry.space_group_name_H-M   'P 1'
#
loop_
_entity.id
_entity.type
_entity.pdbx_description
1 polymer ?
#
loop_
_entity_poly.entity_id
_entity_poly.type
_entity_poly.pdbx_seq_one_letter_code
_entity_poly.pdbx_strand_id
1 'polypeptide(L)'
;MISNISITPIKTMFKNALNIHNFSFKSHTSTAIIGTNGAGKSTLINTILGIRSDYNFKVQNNNIPYHDNVIPQRKQLGVVSNLFNYPPGLNANDLFKFYQFFHKNCTPNLFEKNLLNKTYEHLSDGQKQRLKIDLALSHHPQLVIMDEPETSLEQNALIRLSNLISLRNTQQLTSIIATQI
;
A
#
# COMPACT_ATOMS: atom_id res chain seq x y z
N MET A 1 -2.40 -7.81 15.90
CA MET A 1 -1.98 -8.63 14.73
C MET A 1 -3.02 -8.44 13.64
N ILE A 2 -2.61 -8.07 12.42
CA ILE A 2 -3.53 -7.97 11.27
C ILE A 2 -3.65 -9.38 10.71
N SER A 3 -4.80 -10.03 10.81
CA SER A 3 -4.93 -11.42 10.39
C SER A 3 -5.85 -11.60 9.21
N ASN A 4 -7.10 -11.26 9.27
CA ASN A 4 -8.01 -11.39 8.13
C ASN A 4 -8.76 -10.09 7.91
N ILE A 5 -8.63 -9.51 6.71
CA ILE A 5 -9.41 -8.34 6.31
C ILE A 5 -10.62 -8.84 5.56
N SER A 6 -11.80 -8.59 6.09
CA SER A 6 -13.06 -8.86 5.40
C SER A 6 -13.77 -7.56 5.06
N ILE A 7 -14.38 -7.53 3.90
CA ILE A 7 -15.18 -6.41 3.42
C ILE A 7 -16.58 -6.92 3.17
N THR A 8 -17.53 -6.38 3.90
CA THR A 8 -18.94 -6.75 3.78
C THR A 8 -19.72 -5.54 3.28
N PRO A 9 -20.43 -5.64 2.15
CA PRO A 9 -21.28 -4.55 1.69
C PRO A 9 -22.41 -4.33 2.71
N ILE A 10 -22.61 -3.06 3.08
CA ILE A 10 -23.81 -2.65 3.80
C ILE A 10 -24.82 -2.21 2.73
N LYS A 11 -26.05 -2.72 2.78
CA LYS A 11 -27.13 -2.30 1.87
C LYS A 11 -27.22 -0.78 1.85
N THR A 12 -27.03 -0.15 0.69
CA THR A 12 -27.14 1.30 0.53
C THR A 12 -27.98 1.74 -0.63
N MET A 13 -28.54 2.94 -0.47
CA MET A 13 -29.40 3.61 -1.44
C MET A 13 -28.63 4.17 -2.67
N PHE A 14 -27.30 4.09 -2.72
CA PHE A 14 -26.53 4.63 -3.83
C PHE A 14 -26.16 3.55 -4.83
N LYS A 15 -26.82 3.59 -5.96
CA LYS A 15 -26.48 2.87 -7.18
C LYS A 15 -25.12 3.41 -7.70
N ASN A 16 -24.24 2.52 -8.08
CA ASN A 16 -23.10 2.74 -8.97
C ASN A 16 -21.76 3.09 -8.34
N ALA A 17 -20.99 2.09 -7.88
CA ALA A 17 -19.54 2.11 -8.14
C ALA A 17 -18.84 0.77 -7.85
N LEU A 18 -19.23 0.01 -6.83
CA LEU A 18 -18.63 -1.29 -6.55
C LEU A 18 -19.73 -2.30 -6.25
N ASN A 19 -19.95 -3.24 -7.15
CA ASN A 19 -20.78 -4.40 -6.90
C ASN A 19 -19.89 -5.49 -6.26
N ILE A 20 -19.57 -5.32 -4.99
CA ILE A 20 -18.75 -6.28 -4.25
C ILE A 20 -19.67 -7.18 -3.45
N HIS A 21 -19.61 -8.47 -3.73
CA HIS A 21 -20.07 -9.50 -2.81
C HIS A 21 -19.05 -9.63 -1.66
N ASN A 22 -19.40 -10.32 -0.58
CA ASN A 22 -18.50 -10.56 0.55
C ASN A 22 -17.10 -10.95 0.06
N PHE A 23 -16.11 -10.18 0.44
CA PHE A 23 -14.73 -10.36 0.03
C PHE A 23 -13.82 -10.42 1.26
N SER A 24 -12.85 -11.32 1.26
CA SER A 24 -11.89 -11.42 2.35
C SER A 24 -10.48 -11.64 1.83
N PHE A 25 -9.51 -11.01 2.47
CA PHE A 25 -8.10 -11.26 2.25
C PHE A 25 -7.57 -12.16 3.36
N LYS A 26 -6.89 -13.22 2.97
CA LYS A 26 -6.27 -14.13 3.91
C LYS A 26 -4.95 -13.54 4.41
N SER A 27 -4.73 -13.61 5.73
CA SER A 27 -3.45 -13.22 6.32
C SER A 27 -2.29 -14.11 5.83
N HIS A 28 -1.08 -13.58 5.94
CA HIS A 28 0.15 -14.29 5.59
C HIS A 28 0.21 -14.74 4.12
N THR A 29 -0.46 -14.01 3.24
CA THR A 29 -0.47 -14.27 1.80
C THR A 29 -0.29 -12.98 1.01
N SER A 30 0.19 -13.10 -0.22
CA SER A 30 0.09 -12.03 -1.21
C SER A 30 -1.14 -12.26 -2.08
N THR A 31 -2.02 -11.28 -2.13
CA THR A 31 -3.25 -11.30 -2.93
C THR A 31 -3.16 -10.25 -4.02
N ALA A 32 -3.34 -10.66 -5.27
CA ALA A 32 -3.45 -9.74 -6.41
C ALA A 32 -4.92 -9.42 -6.71
N ILE A 33 -5.23 -8.13 -6.85
CA ILE A 33 -6.50 -7.62 -7.36
C ILE A 33 -6.25 -7.25 -8.82
N ILE A 34 -6.76 -8.05 -9.73
CA ILE A 34 -6.49 -7.92 -11.16
C ILE A 34 -7.72 -7.35 -11.88
N GLY A 35 -7.49 -6.39 -12.77
CA GLY A 35 -8.57 -5.82 -13.59
C GLY A 35 -8.10 -4.69 -14.48
N THR A 36 -8.91 -4.37 -15.47
CA THR A 36 -8.66 -3.24 -16.40
C THR A 36 -8.73 -1.89 -15.70
N ASN A 37 -8.31 -0.84 -16.40
CA ASN A 37 -8.49 0.54 -15.92
C ASN A 37 -9.98 0.84 -15.74
N GLY A 38 -10.31 1.53 -14.65
CA GLY A 38 -11.71 1.84 -14.33
C GLY A 38 -12.50 0.71 -13.67
N ALA A 39 -11.94 -0.51 -13.48
CA ALA A 39 -12.61 -1.64 -12.84
C ALA A 39 -12.87 -1.44 -11.33
N GLY A 40 -12.42 -0.33 -10.73
CA GLY A 40 -12.66 -0.02 -9.33
C GLY A 40 -11.58 -0.52 -8.36
N LYS A 41 -10.42 -0.99 -8.83
CA LYS A 41 -9.31 -1.46 -7.99
C LYS A 41 -8.87 -0.43 -6.94
N SER A 42 -8.55 0.78 -7.40
CA SER A 42 -8.14 1.89 -6.51
C SER A 42 -9.28 2.32 -5.58
N THR A 43 -10.52 2.25 -6.04
CA THR A 43 -11.70 2.51 -5.20
C THR A 43 -11.80 1.50 -4.07
N LEU A 44 -11.60 0.21 -4.37
CA LEU A 44 -11.57 -0.86 -3.37
C LEU A 44 -10.44 -0.64 -2.36
N ILE A 45 -9.22 -0.36 -2.83
CA ILE A 45 -8.07 -0.04 -1.97
C ILE A 45 -8.38 1.14 -1.05
N ASN A 46 -8.90 2.24 -1.60
CA ASN A 46 -9.23 3.44 -0.82
C ASN A 46 -10.32 3.19 0.23
N THR A 47 -11.24 2.28 -0.07
CA THR A 47 -12.26 1.82 0.89
C THR A 47 -11.62 1.02 2.01
N ILE A 48 -10.70 0.08 1.69
CA ILE A 48 -9.96 -0.70 2.70
C ILE A 48 -9.14 0.23 3.60
N LEU A 49 -8.52 1.25 3.03
CA LEU A 49 -7.71 2.22 3.78
C LEU A 49 -8.55 3.21 4.61
N GLY A 50 -9.88 3.21 4.46
CA GLY A 50 -10.77 4.16 5.13
C GLY A 50 -10.63 5.60 4.64
N ILE A 51 -10.06 5.80 3.44
CA ILE A 51 -9.90 7.13 2.81
C ILE A 51 -11.24 7.59 2.23
N ARG A 52 -12.06 6.65 1.79
CA ARG A 52 -13.42 6.89 1.27
C ARG A 52 -14.45 6.38 2.26
N SER A 53 -15.31 7.28 2.70
CA SER A 53 -16.43 6.98 3.61
C SER A 53 -17.79 6.94 2.90
N ASP A 54 -17.82 7.27 1.61
CA ASP A 54 -19.02 7.29 0.77
C ASP A 54 -19.49 5.89 0.32
N TYR A 55 -18.68 4.88 0.61
CA TYR A 55 -19.05 3.48 0.40
C TYR A 55 -19.39 2.83 1.74
N ASN A 56 -20.61 2.32 1.83
CA ASN A 56 -21.07 1.60 3.01
C ASN A 56 -20.54 0.16 3.02
N PHE A 57 -19.25 0.02 3.30
CA PHE A 57 -18.64 -1.27 3.57
C PHE A 57 -18.16 -1.33 5.02
N LYS A 58 -18.38 -2.47 5.65
CA LYS A 58 -17.67 -2.81 6.88
C LYS A 58 -16.32 -3.42 6.49
N VAL A 59 -15.24 -2.75 6.85
CA VAL A 59 -13.90 -3.32 6.81
C VAL A 59 -13.62 -3.83 8.21
N GLN A 60 -13.36 -5.11 8.34
CA GLN A 60 -13.08 -5.75 9.62
C GLN A 60 -11.70 -6.42 9.56
N ASN A 61 -10.97 -6.30 10.64
CA ASN A 61 -9.79 -7.10 10.90
C ASN A 61 -10.11 -8.04 12.05
N ASN A 62 -10.20 -9.36 11.80
CA ASN A 62 -10.62 -10.36 12.79
C ASN A 62 -11.97 -10.04 13.47
N ASN A 63 -12.98 -9.68 12.69
CA ASN A 63 -14.29 -9.27 13.18
C ASN A 63 -14.32 -7.99 14.04
N ILE A 64 -13.19 -7.28 14.16
CA ILE A 64 -13.12 -5.96 14.79
C ILE A 64 -13.23 -4.89 13.70
N PRO A 65 -14.13 -3.91 13.81
CA PRO A 65 -14.22 -2.82 12.85
C PRO A 65 -12.85 -2.13 12.66
N TYR A 66 -12.40 -2.02 11.42
CA TYR A 66 -11.08 -1.45 11.10
C TYR A 66 -10.96 0.02 11.55
N HIS A 67 -12.10 0.71 11.67
CA HIS A 67 -12.15 2.13 12.03
C HIS A 67 -12.01 2.41 13.53
N ASP A 68 -12.26 1.43 14.40
CA ASP A 68 -12.32 1.67 15.86
C ASP A 68 -10.93 1.61 16.53
N ASN A 69 -9.91 1.06 15.85
CA ASN A 69 -8.54 0.92 16.39
C ASN A 69 -7.47 1.45 15.43
N VAL A 70 -7.65 2.65 14.91
CA VAL A 70 -6.92 3.17 13.75
C VAL A 70 -5.42 3.36 14.00
N ILE A 71 -5.00 3.85 15.17
CA ILE A 71 -3.60 4.26 15.39
C ILE A 71 -2.63 3.09 15.54
N PRO A 72 -2.89 2.06 16.36
CA PRO A 72 -1.98 0.92 16.45
C PRO A 72 -1.88 0.12 15.15
N GLN A 73 -2.98 0.05 14.38
CA GLN A 73 -3.02 -0.69 13.12
C GLN A 73 -2.27 0.04 12.01
N ARG A 74 -2.32 1.37 11.96
CA ARG A 74 -1.59 2.18 10.97
C ARG A 74 -0.08 2.05 11.09
N LYS A 75 0.45 1.83 12.28
CA LYS A 75 1.89 1.56 12.49
C LYS A 75 2.37 0.25 11.85
N GLN A 76 1.45 -0.65 11.54
CA GLN A 76 1.73 -1.95 10.94
C GLN A 76 1.32 -2.02 9.46
N LEU A 77 0.96 -0.87 8.88
CA LEU A 77 0.46 -0.74 7.51
C LEU A 77 1.46 0.03 6.65
N GLY A 78 1.87 -0.56 5.53
CA GLY A 78 2.56 0.11 4.45
C GLY A 78 1.60 0.39 3.30
N VAL A 79 1.66 1.58 2.71
CA VAL A 79 0.78 1.95 1.60
C VAL A 79 1.58 2.54 0.45
N VAL A 80 1.37 2.00 -0.75
CA VAL A 80 1.83 2.58 -2.02
C VAL A 80 0.60 2.97 -2.82
N SER A 81 0.42 4.26 -3.05
CA SER A 81 -0.69 4.77 -3.84
C SER A 81 -0.30 6.06 -4.56
N ASN A 82 -0.90 6.27 -5.73
CA ASN A 82 -0.74 7.51 -6.48
C ASN A 82 -1.49 8.71 -5.87
N LEU A 83 -2.36 8.46 -4.88
CA LEU A 83 -3.01 9.52 -4.11
C LEU A 83 -2.06 10.28 -3.17
N PHE A 84 -0.95 9.65 -2.80
CA PHE A 84 0.01 10.24 -1.87
C PHE A 84 1.21 10.80 -2.62
N ASN A 85 1.42 12.09 -2.47
CA ASN A 85 2.63 12.78 -2.90
C ASN A 85 3.30 13.41 -1.69
N TYR A 86 4.61 13.51 -1.75
CA TYR A 86 5.38 14.18 -0.70
C TYR A 86 5.48 15.68 -0.98
N PRO A 87 5.55 16.51 0.08
CA PRO A 87 5.71 17.95 -0.07
C PRO A 87 6.96 18.30 -0.90
N PRO A 88 6.90 19.36 -1.72
CA PRO A 88 8.09 19.84 -2.43
C PRO A 88 9.16 20.31 -1.44
N GLY A 89 10.43 20.32 -1.88
CA GLY A 89 11.57 20.73 -1.08
C GLY A 89 12.15 19.65 -0.17
N LEU A 90 11.43 18.54 0.10
CA LEU A 90 11.99 17.41 0.83
C LEU A 90 12.80 16.51 -0.08
N ASN A 91 13.98 16.10 0.36
CA ASN A 91 14.77 15.09 -0.33
C ASN A 91 14.46 13.69 0.23
N ALA A 92 14.89 12.65 -0.49
CA ALA A 92 14.62 11.27 -0.09
C ALA A 92 15.19 10.93 1.30
N ASN A 93 16.36 11.48 1.65
CA ASN A 93 16.98 11.27 2.96
C ASN A 93 16.14 11.88 4.10
N ASP A 94 15.52 13.05 3.89
CA ASP A 94 14.63 13.66 4.89
C ASP A 94 13.40 12.80 5.09
N LEU A 95 12.84 12.24 4.01
CA LEU A 95 11.71 11.33 4.08
C LEU A 95 12.08 10.03 4.84
N PHE A 96 13.23 9.43 4.58
CA PHE A 96 13.70 8.27 5.34
C PHE A 96 13.91 8.61 6.83
N LYS A 97 14.52 9.76 7.16
CA LYS A 97 14.67 10.21 8.55
C LYS A 97 13.33 10.42 9.25
N PHE A 98 12.34 11.01 8.55
CA PHE A 98 10.99 11.16 9.07
C PHE A 98 10.36 9.80 9.40
N TYR A 99 10.47 8.82 8.49
CA TYR A 99 10.00 7.47 8.75
C TYR A 99 10.74 6.79 9.91
N GLN A 100 12.07 6.99 10.02
CA GLN A 100 12.88 6.46 11.13
C GLN A 100 12.47 7.01 12.50
N PHE A 101 11.92 8.23 12.55
CA PHE A 101 11.39 8.78 13.80
C PHE A 101 10.23 7.94 14.36
N PHE A 102 9.39 7.39 13.49
CA PHE A 102 8.25 6.55 13.88
C PHE A 102 8.59 5.06 13.91
N HIS A 103 9.56 4.64 13.12
CA HIS A 103 9.90 3.23 12.89
C HIS A 103 11.42 3.06 12.92
N LYS A 104 11.90 2.17 13.78
CA LYS A 104 13.34 1.82 13.82
C LYS A 104 13.73 1.05 12.55
N ASN A 105 14.94 1.33 12.01
CA ASN A 105 15.55 0.59 10.91
C ASN A 105 14.88 0.73 9.51
N CYS A 106 14.63 1.96 9.08
CA CYS A 106 14.22 2.21 7.69
C CYS A 106 15.44 2.27 6.77
N THR A 107 15.56 1.34 5.83
CA THR A 107 16.64 1.30 4.83
C THR A 107 16.08 1.14 3.42
N PRO A 108 16.65 1.85 2.42
CA PRO A 108 16.21 1.68 1.04
C PRO A 108 16.61 0.31 0.48
N ASN A 109 15.70 -0.32 -0.25
CA ASN A 109 15.87 -1.59 -0.95
C ASN A 109 15.86 -1.43 -2.48
N LEU A 110 15.00 -0.55 -3.00
CA LEU A 110 14.81 -0.28 -4.43
C LEU A 110 15.42 1.05 -4.85
N PHE A 111 15.38 2.03 -3.95
CA PHE A 111 15.82 3.40 -4.23
C PHE A 111 17.34 3.51 -4.18
N GLU A 112 17.90 4.24 -5.11
CA GLU A 112 19.35 4.39 -5.24
C GLU A 112 19.92 5.34 -4.19
N LYS A 113 20.95 4.89 -3.46
CA LYS A 113 21.59 5.66 -2.39
C LYS A 113 22.21 7.00 -2.87
N ASN A 114 22.68 7.06 -4.10
CA ASN A 114 23.22 8.28 -4.70
C ASN A 114 22.18 9.36 -4.96
N LEU A 115 20.88 9.02 -4.92
CA LEU A 115 19.77 9.94 -5.12
C LEU A 115 19.17 10.46 -3.81
N LEU A 116 19.68 10.05 -2.64
CA LEU A 116 19.12 10.39 -1.34
C LEU A 116 19.02 11.91 -1.10
N ASN A 117 19.96 12.68 -1.62
CA ASN A 117 19.97 14.15 -1.46
C ASN A 117 19.18 14.88 -2.55
N LYS A 118 18.62 14.16 -3.53
CA LYS A 118 17.79 14.75 -4.58
C LYS A 118 16.39 15.03 -4.04
N THR A 119 15.88 16.23 -4.28
CA THR A 119 14.54 16.60 -3.82
C THR A 119 13.48 15.87 -4.62
N TYR A 120 12.34 15.60 -3.97
CA TYR A 120 11.28 14.73 -4.49
C TYR A 120 10.76 15.18 -5.85
N GLU A 121 10.58 16.48 -6.05
CA GLU A 121 10.10 17.06 -7.31
C GLU A 121 11.06 16.82 -8.49
N HIS A 122 12.36 16.71 -8.23
CA HIS A 122 13.38 16.48 -9.26
C HIS A 122 13.63 15.00 -9.56
N LEU A 123 12.98 14.08 -8.85
CA LEU A 123 13.03 12.66 -9.16
C LEU A 123 12.19 12.35 -10.41
N SER A 124 12.63 11.40 -11.23
CA SER A 124 11.78 10.83 -12.29
C SER A 124 10.63 10.04 -11.69
N ASP A 125 9.57 9.77 -12.47
CA ASP A 125 8.40 9.03 -11.97
C ASP A 125 8.79 7.63 -11.49
N GLY A 126 9.69 6.93 -12.17
CA GLY A 126 10.21 5.65 -11.72
C GLY A 126 11.03 5.76 -10.42
N GLN A 127 11.81 6.85 -10.25
CA GLN A 127 12.52 7.12 -8.99
C GLN A 127 11.54 7.44 -7.85
N LYS A 128 10.50 8.24 -8.10
CA LYS A 128 9.42 8.51 -7.14
C LYS A 128 8.73 7.23 -6.72
N GLN A 129 8.44 6.37 -7.68
CA GLN A 129 7.76 5.10 -7.40
C GLN A 129 8.62 4.17 -6.54
N ARG A 130 9.92 4.02 -6.85
CA ARG A 130 10.85 3.24 -6.02
C ARG A 130 10.94 3.79 -4.59
N LEU A 131 11.00 5.12 -4.44
CA LEU A 131 11.02 5.76 -3.13
C LEU A 131 9.74 5.50 -2.35
N LYS A 132 8.56 5.62 -2.97
CA LYS A 132 7.27 5.31 -2.33
C LYS A 132 7.21 3.87 -1.83
N ILE A 133 7.66 2.92 -2.64
CA ILE A 133 7.70 1.49 -2.28
C ILE A 133 8.64 1.26 -1.10
N ASP A 134 9.84 1.83 -1.14
CA ASP A 134 10.81 1.67 -0.07
C ASP A 134 10.31 2.27 1.25
N LEU A 135 9.73 3.46 1.23
CA LEU A 135 9.17 4.06 2.44
C LEU A 135 8.02 3.21 3.00
N ALA A 136 7.14 2.69 2.14
CA ALA A 136 6.04 1.82 2.55
C ALA A 136 6.51 0.49 3.17
N LEU A 137 7.66 -0.05 2.73
CA LEU A 137 8.20 -1.32 3.19
C LEU A 137 9.25 -1.18 4.30
N SER A 138 9.83 0.01 4.47
CA SER A 138 11.02 0.26 5.31
C SER A 138 10.86 -0.13 6.77
N HIS A 139 9.65 -0.11 7.30
CA HIS A 139 9.33 -0.43 8.69
C HIS A 139 8.81 -1.85 8.91
N HIS A 140 8.95 -2.72 7.91
CA HIS A 140 8.51 -4.11 7.93
C HIS A 140 7.03 -4.27 8.35
N PRO A 141 6.08 -3.60 7.67
CA PRO A 141 4.68 -3.61 8.04
C PRO A 141 4.11 -5.03 7.94
N GLN A 142 3.18 -5.39 8.83
CA GLN A 142 2.48 -6.67 8.76
C GLN A 142 1.57 -6.77 7.52
N LEU A 143 1.00 -5.64 7.11
CA LEU A 143 0.20 -5.52 5.90
C LEU A 143 0.79 -4.44 5.00
N VAL A 144 0.96 -4.76 3.73
CA VAL A 144 1.21 -3.76 2.70
C VAL A 144 0.08 -3.75 1.68
N ILE A 145 -0.36 -2.57 1.31
CA ILE A 145 -1.37 -2.36 0.26
C ILE A 145 -0.73 -1.51 -0.83
N MET A 146 -0.69 -2.02 -2.04
CA MET A 146 -0.07 -1.36 -3.19
C MET A 146 -1.08 -1.21 -4.32
N ASP A 147 -1.24 0.02 -4.80
CA ASP A 147 -2.06 0.35 -5.96
C ASP A 147 -1.16 0.62 -7.16
N GLU A 148 -1.16 -0.30 -8.12
CA GLU A 148 -0.35 -0.28 -9.35
C GLU A 148 1.14 0.02 -9.08
N PRO A 149 1.81 -0.76 -8.20
CA PRO A 149 3.20 -0.49 -7.82
C PRO A 149 4.19 -0.65 -8.97
N GLU A 150 3.80 -1.37 -10.02
CA GLU A 150 4.59 -1.59 -11.24
C GLU A 150 4.69 -0.35 -12.14
N THR A 151 3.80 0.61 -11.99
CA THR A 151 3.73 1.79 -12.84
C THR A 151 5.04 2.57 -12.82
N SER A 152 5.58 2.90 -14.00
CA SER A 152 6.85 3.63 -14.19
C SER A 152 8.10 2.90 -13.68
N LEU A 153 8.02 1.64 -13.29
CA LEU A 153 9.18 0.85 -12.92
C LEU A 153 9.85 0.21 -14.14
N GLU A 154 11.16 0.27 -14.17
CA GLU A 154 12.00 -0.48 -15.11
C GLU A 154 12.01 -1.97 -14.77
N GLN A 155 12.33 -2.84 -15.74
CA GLN A 155 12.31 -4.28 -15.60
C GLN A 155 13.13 -4.78 -14.38
N ASN A 156 14.31 -4.25 -14.15
CA ASN A 156 15.15 -4.63 -13.00
C ASN A 156 14.48 -4.28 -11.66
N ALA A 157 13.77 -3.15 -11.59
CA ALA A 157 13.03 -2.74 -10.39
C ALA A 157 11.81 -3.63 -10.18
N LEU A 158 11.13 -4.07 -11.25
CA LEU A 158 10.01 -5.01 -11.18
C LEU A 158 10.46 -6.38 -10.62
N ILE A 159 11.60 -6.91 -11.08
CA ILE A 159 12.18 -8.15 -10.56
C ILE A 159 12.49 -8.01 -9.07
N ARG A 160 13.11 -6.90 -8.66
CA ARG A 160 13.41 -6.64 -7.24
C ARG A 160 12.14 -6.51 -6.39
N LEU A 161 11.11 -5.82 -6.89
CA LEU A 161 9.82 -5.73 -6.22
C LEU A 161 9.18 -7.12 -6.04
N SER A 162 9.17 -7.95 -7.09
CA SER A 162 8.68 -9.33 -7.02
C SER A 162 9.42 -10.15 -5.96
N ASN A 163 10.74 -10.02 -5.89
CA ASN A 163 11.56 -10.70 -4.88
C ASN A 163 11.22 -10.21 -3.46
N LEU A 164 10.99 -8.91 -3.27
CA LEU A 164 10.58 -8.36 -1.97
C LEU A 164 9.20 -8.89 -1.54
N ILE A 165 8.24 -8.97 -2.46
CA ILE A 165 6.91 -9.54 -2.19
C ILE A 165 7.03 -11.04 -1.84
N SER A 166 7.86 -11.79 -2.55
CA SER A 166 8.11 -13.20 -2.28
C SER A 166 8.76 -13.40 -0.90
N LEU A 167 9.73 -12.56 -0.54
CA LEU A 167 10.36 -12.57 0.78
C LEU A 167 9.34 -12.26 1.89
N ARG A 168 8.43 -11.33 1.68
CA ARG A 168 7.35 -11.04 2.63
C ARG A 168 6.46 -12.26 2.88
N ASN A 169 6.14 -13.05 1.84
CA ASN A 169 5.39 -14.30 1.99
C ASN A 169 6.12 -15.31 2.88
N THR A 170 7.43 -15.49 2.68
CA THR A 170 8.23 -16.41 3.54
C THR A 170 8.29 -15.95 4.99
N GLN A 171 8.20 -14.64 5.23
CA GLN A 171 8.13 -14.01 6.55
C GLN A 171 6.71 -13.98 7.15
N GLN A 172 5.74 -14.61 6.51
CA GLN A 172 4.33 -14.60 6.91
C GLN A 172 3.73 -13.19 7.02
N LEU A 173 4.15 -12.26 6.16
CA LEU A 173 3.60 -10.92 6.05
C LEU A 173 2.55 -10.87 4.95
N THR A 174 1.53 -10.04 5.12
CA THR A 174 0.42 -9.91 4.18
C THR A 174 0.68 -8.82 3.15
N SER A 175 0.36 -9.10 1.88
CA SER A 175 0.43 -8.11 0.80
C SER A 175 -0.86 -8.12 -0.02
N ILE A 176 -1.41 -6.95 -0.31
CA ILE A 176 -2.56 -6.75 -1.21
C ILE A 176 -2.08 -5.83 -2.33
N ILE A 177 -2.15 -6.29 -3.56
CA ILE A 177 -1.58 -5.59 -4.71
C ILE A 177 -2.65 -5.46 -5.79
N ALA A 178 -3.07 -4.24 -6.11
CA ALA A 178 -3.86 -3.99 -7.31
C ALA A 178 -2.93 -3.78 -8.50
N THR A 179 -3.19 -4.49 -9.58
CA THR A 179 -2.38 -4.45 -10.80
C THR A 179 -3.28 -4.55 -12.04
N GLN A 180 -2.74 -4.19 -13.18
CA GLN A 180 -3.37 -4.39 -14.48
C GLN A 180 -2.93 -5.73 -15.09
N ILE A 181 -3.73 -6.27 -15.98
CA ILE A 181 -3.38 -7.43 -16.82
C ILE A 181 -2.68 -6.91 -18.08
#